data_e7efff5d7ff32e3988ef7a8b1a50f9fa
#
_entry.id   e7efff5d7ff32e3988ef7a8b1a50f9fa
#
_cell.length_a   1.000
_cell.length_b   1.000
_cell.length_c   1.000
_cell.angle_alpha   90.00
_cell.angle_beta   90.00
_cell.angle_gamma   90.00
#
_symmetry.space_group_name_H-M   'P 1'
#
loop_
_entity.id
_entity.type
_entity.pdbx_description
1 polymer ?
#
loop_
_entity_poly.entity_id
_entity_poly.type
_entity_poly.pdbx_seq_one_letter_code
_entity_poly.pdbx_strand_id
1 'polypeptide(L)'
;DIAAAAGMRSGSPFYHFKSKGALLYAVMEEGMRSAIERQAQALQGKAPAADAADAMRRLIKAHFDVLLGPGNDFVPVMLYEHRALSASERATLAELQVRYEAVWTPVLQALHDSGQLQAPVKLSRLLILGALNWTVQWFDRKKGASVDELTDAAMRLFLRPPTDC
;
A
#
# COMPACT_ATOMS: atom_id res chain seq x y z
N ASP A 1 13.29 6.35 13.18
CA ASP A 1 13.22 7.66 13.85
C ASP A 1 12.19 8.55 13.16
N ILE A 2 11.22 9.09 13.93
CA ILE A 2 10.09 9.91 13.43
C ILE A 2 10.60 11.14 12.66
N ALA A 3 11.71 11.72 13.06
CA ALA A 3 12.31 12.89 12.39
C ALA A 3 12.82 12.55 10.97
N ALA A 4 13.38 11.37 10.77
CA ALA A 4 13.79 10.90 9.45
C ALA A 4 12.60 10.65 8.53
N ALA A 5 11.50 10.09 9.05
CA ALA A 5 10.26 9.87 8.30
C ALA A 5 9.60 11.18 7.85
N ALA A 6 9.80 12.28 8.59
CA ALA A 6 9.32 13.61 8.24
C ALA A 6 10.23 14.37 7.25
N GLY A 7 11.33 13.77 6.77
CA GLY A 7 12.26 14.39 5.81
C GLY A 7 13.06 15.57 6.38
N MET A 8 13.15 15.72 7.70
CA MET A 8 13.75 16.88 8.37
C MET A 8 15.24 16.67 8.59
N ARG A 9 16.06 17.54 8.00
CA ARG A 9 17.50 17.62 8.26
C ARG A 9 17.77 18.38 9.55
N SER A 10 18.37 17.71 10.53
CA SER A 10 18.90 18.22 11.81
C SER A 10 18.16 19.41 12.46
N GLY A 11 17.29 19.09 13.37
CA GLY A 11 16.60 19.96 14.29
C GLY A 11 15.60 19.13 15.10
N SER A 12 15.31 19.49 16.35
CA SER A 12 14.30 18.74 17.09
C SER A 12 12.95 18.87 16.37
N PRO A 13 12.33 17.78 15.86
CA PRO A 13 11.06 17.84 15.12
C PRO A 13 9.92 18.47 15.94
N PHE A 14 10.08 18.52 17.26
CA PHE A 14 9.13 19.10 18.20
C PHE A 14 8.96 20.62 18.09
N TYR A 15 9.92 21.34 17.50
CA TYR A 15 9.78 22.80 17.33
C TYR A 15 8.75 23.22 16.28
N HIS A 16 8.39 22.31 15.35
CA HIS A 16 7.47 22.60 14.25
C HIS A 16 6.06 22.02 14.46
N PHE A 17 5.89 21.11 15.42
CA PHE A 17 4.62 20.44 15.68
C PHE A 17 4.15 20.68 17.11
N LYS A 18 2.85 20.95 17.28
CA LYS A 18 2.23 21.28 18.58
C LYS A 18 2.23 20.09 19.55
N SER A 19 2.39 18.86 19.05
CA SER A 19 2.40 17.64 19.84
C SER A 19 3.02 16.47 19.06
N LYS A 20 3.37 15.37 19.77
CA LYS A 20 3.77 14.10 19.17
C LYS A 20 2.67 13.56 18.24
N GLY A 21 1.41 13.67 18.63
CA GLY A 21 0.27 13.25 17.81
C GLY A 21 0.19 14.03 16.48
N ALA A 22 0.37 15.35 16.53
CA ALA A 22 0.38 16.18 15.31
C ALA A 22 1.53 15.80 14.35
N LEU A 23 2.71 15.49 14.85
CA LEU A 23 3.82 15.00 14.03
C LEU A 23 3.50 13.64 13.42
N LEU A 24 2.97 12.70 14.21
CA LEU A 24 2.56 11.38 13.75
C LEU A 24 1.51 11.48 12.64
N TYR A 25 0.49 12.30 12.86
CA TYR A 25 -0.54 12.54 11.85
C TYR A 25 0.03 13.06 10.53
N ALA A 26 0.90 14.08 10.58
CA ALA A 26 1.51 14.66 9.38
C ALA A 26 2.32 13.62 8.59
N VAL A 27 3.09 12.76 9.28
CA VAL A 27 3.86 11.69 8.64
C VAL A 27 2.94 10.65 8.00
N MET A 28 1.87 10.26 8.69
CA MET A 28 0.90 9.28 8.18
C MET A 28 0.11 9.83 6.99
N GLU A 29 -0.35 11.08 7.06
CA GLU A 29 -1.09 11.74 5.99
C GLU A 29 -0.24 11.86 4.73
N GLU A 30 0.98 12.37 4.85
CA GLU A 30 1.91 12.52 3.72
C GLU A 30 2.27 11.15 3.11
N GLY A 31 2.55 10.16 3.95
CA GLY A 31 2.82 8.80 3.49
C GLY A 31 1.65 8.21 2.70
N MET A 32 0.41 8.39 3.15
CA MET A 32 -0.78 7.92 2.44
C MET A 32 -1.01 8.65 1.12
N ARG A 33 -0.80 9.97 1.08
CA ARG A 33 -0.91 10.75 -0.16
C ARG A 33 0.12 10.30 -1.19
N SER A 34 1.39 10.14 -0.78
CA SER A 34 2.46 9.62 -1.63
C SER A 34 2.15 8.20 -2.15
N ALA A 35 1.58 7.34 -1.30
CA ALA A 35 1.18 5.99 -1.71
C ALA A 35 0.07 6.01 -2.77
N ILE A 36 -0.93 6.88 -2.62
CA ILE A 36 -2.02 7.07 -3.61
C ILE A 36 -1.43 7.55 -4.95
N GLU A 37 -0.52 8.51 -4.93
CA GLU A 37 0.12 9.03 -6.13
C GLU A 37 0.95 7.96 -6.85
N ARG A 38 1.71 7.14 -6.12
CA ARG A 38 2.47 6.01 -6.69
C ARG A 38 1.58 4.97 -7.35
N GLN A 39 0.41 4.67 -6.76
CA GLN A 39 -0.57 3.79 -7.39
C GLN A 39 -1.13 4.39 -8.69
N ALA A 40 -1.47 5.67 -8.68
CA ALA A 40 -1.96 6.35 -9.86
C ALA A 40 -0.91 6.33 -10.99
N GLN A 41 0.36 6.60 -10.67
CA GLN A 41 1.48 6.51 -11.62
C GLN A 41 1.65 5.08 -12.16
N ALA A 42 1.55 4.07 -11.30
CA ALA A 42 1.68 2.67 -11.70
C ALA A 42 0.59 2.23 -12.70
N LEU A 43 -0.58 2.85 -12.69
CA LEU A 43 -1.69 2.56 -13.59
C LEU A 43 -1.76 3.48 -14.83
N GLN A 44 -0.88 4.49 -14.94
CA GLN A 44 -0.91 5.41 -16.09
C GLN A 44 -0.72 4.67 -17.42
N GLY A 45 -1.46 5.15 -18.44
CA GLY A 45 -1.30 4.75 -19.82
C GLY A 45 -2.01 3.45 -20.25
N LYS A 46 -2.67 2.74 -19.33
CA LYS A 46 -3.44 1.54 -19.67
C LYS A 46 -4.77 1.51 -18.90
N ALA A 47 -5.85 1.18 -19.58
CA ALA A 47 -7.12 0.90 -18.92
C ALA A 47 -6.98 -0.38 -18.08
N PRO A 48 -7.32 -0.36 -16.77
CA PRO A 48 -7.19 -1.54 -15.90
C PRO A 48 -7.92 -2.78 -16.41
N ALA A 49 -9.03 -2.59 -17.13
CA ALA A 49 -9.84 -3.67 -17.67
C ALA A 49 -9.24 -4.30 -18.95
N ALA A 50 -8.32 -3.63 -19.67
CA ALA A 50 -7.74 -4.16 -20.90
C ALA A 50 -6.69 -5.25 -20.62
N ASP A 51 -5.98 -5.15 -19.48
CA ASP A 51 -5.03 -6.14 -18.99
C ASP A 51 -5.04 -6.11 -17.46
N ALA A 52 -6.03 -6.78 -16.87
CA ALA A 52 -6.25 -6.77 -15.43
C ALA A 52 -5.10 -7.47 -14.68
N ALA A 53 -4.47 -8.47 -15.27
CA ALA A 53 -3.35 -9.17 -14.66
C ALA A 53 -2.09 -8.26 -14.59
N ASP A 54 -1.78 -7.53 -15.66
CA ASP A 54 -0.70 -6.54 -15.66
C ASP A 54 -1.00 -5.38 -14.70
N ALA A 55 -2.25 -4.89 -14.66
CA ALA A 55 -2.66 -3.87 -13.71
C ALA A 55 -2.50 -4.34 -12.25
N MET A 56 -2.89 -5.58 -11.95
CA MET A 56 -2.72 -6.20 -10.63
C MET A 56 -1.24 -6.31 -10.25
N ARG A 57 -0.40 -6.78 -11.17
CA ARG A 57 1.05 -6.86 -10.96
C ARG A 57 1.65 -5.50 -10.61
N ARG A 58 1.28 -4.44 -11.35
CA ARG A 58 1.75 -3.07 -11.10
C ARG A 58 1.27 -2.53 -9.77
N LEU A 59 0.03 -2.80 -9.36
CA LEU A 59 -0.49 -2.42 -8.05
C LEU A 59 0.25 -3.12 -6.92
N ILE A 60 0.48 -4.44 -7.03
CA ILE A 60 1.25 -5.20 -6.01
C ILE A 60 2.67 -4.65 -5.91
N LYS A 61 3.35 -4.42 -7.04
CA LYS A 61 4.70 -3.88 -7.05
C LYS A 61 4.75 -2.48 -6.40
N ALA A 62 3.84 -1.58 -6.80
CA ALA A 62 3.76 -0.24 -6.22
C ALA A 62 3.47 -0.29 -4.71
N HIS A 63 2.63 -1.23 -4.27
CA HIS A 63 2.35 -1.46 -2.86
C HIS A 63 3.61 -1.90 -2.10
N PHE A 64 4.36 -2.86 -2.62
CA PHE A 64 5.64 -3.28 -2.03
C PHE A 64 6.69 -2.18 -2.05
N ASP A 65 6.76 -1.36 -3.09
CA ASP A 65 7.67 -0.21 -3.14
C ASP A 65 7.31 0.84 -2.06
N VAL A 66 6.03 0.99 -1.72
CA VAL A 66 5.59 1.80 -0.58
C VAL A 66 5.97 1.16 0.75
N LEU A 67 5.70 -0.13 0.93
CA LEU A 67 5.93 -0.84 2.20
C LEU A 67 7.41 -1.05 2.51
N LEU A 68 8.20 -1.38 1.50
CA LEU A 68 9.56 -1.91 1.64
C LEU A 68 10.61 -0.96 1.06
N GLY A 69 10.20 0.12 0.41
CA GLY A 69 11.08 1.11 -0.22
C GLY A 69 11.77 2.04 0.77
N PRO A 70 12.73 2.85 0.31
CA PRO A 70 13.29 3.91 1.12
C PRO A 70 12.21 4.94 1.45
N GLY A 71 12.18 5.44 2.70
CA GLY A 71 11.18 6.40 3.19
C GLY A 71 9.87 5.74 3.66
N ASN A 72 9.86 4.44 3.90
CA ASN A 72 8.70 3.68 4.41
C ASN A 72 8.54 3.75 5.94
N ASP A 73 9.30 4.58 6.62
CA ASP A 73 9.28 4.72 8.09
C ASP A 73 7.89 5.10 8.65
N PHE A 74 7.00 5.62 7.80
CA PHE A 74 5.62 5.92 8.20
C PHE A 74 4.74 4.66 8.34
N VAL A 75 5.09 3.54 7.69
CA VAL A 75 4.26 2.32 7.68
C VAL A 75 4.15 1.69 9.08
N PRO A 76 5.25 1.48 9.84
CA PRO A 76 5.15 1.03 11.22
C PRO A 76 4.36 2.01 12.09
N VAL A 77 4.51 3.31 11.86
CA VAL A 77 3.77 4.37 12.57
C VAL A 77 2.27 4.22 12.31
N MET A 78 1.87 4.04 11.06
CA MET A 78 0.47 3.79 10.71
C MET A 78 -0.11 2.55 11.38
N LEU A 79 0.65 1.45 11.42
CA LEU A 79 0.15 0.18 11.95
C LEU A 79 0.00 0.16 13.47
N TYR A 80 0.83 0.91 14.21
CA TYR A 80 0.93 0.76 15.65
C TYR A 80 0.54 2.00 16.48
N GLU A 81 0.50 3.20 15.89
CA GLU A 81 0.38 4.45 16.66
C GLU A 81 -1.00 5.16 16.53
N HIS A 82 -2.02 4.47 16.05
CA HIS A 82 -3.38 5.04 15.87
C HIS A 82 -3.98 5.65 17.14
N ARG A 83 -3.56 5.19 18.33
CA ARG A 83 -4.11 5.65 19.62
C ARG A 83 -3.73 7.09 19.96
N ALA A 84 -2.66 7.62 19.37
CA ALA A 84 -2.17 8.97 19.61
C ALA A 84 -2.92 10.05 18.81
N LEU A 85 -3.78 9.65 17.86
CA LEU A 85 -4.50 10.54 16.96
C LEU A 85 -5.85 10.98 17.52
N SER A 86 -6.25 12.22 17.22
CA SER A 86 -7.60 12.72 17.46
C SER A 86 -8.64 12.01 16.58
N ALA A 87 -9.92 12.17 16.91
CA ALA A 87 -11.01 11.58 16.12
C ALA A 87 -11.05 12.13 14.67
N SER A 88 -10.80 13.44 14.51
CA SER A 88 -10.76 14.08 13.17
C SER A 88 -9.58 13.59 12.33
N GLU A 89 -8.39 13.46 12.91
CA GLU A 89 -7.21 12.93 12.24
C GLU A 89 -7.41 11.48 11.78
N ARG A 90 -8.00 10.64 12.65
CA ARG A 90 -8.36 9.27 12.27
C ARG A 90 -9.37 9.22 11.12
N ALA A 91 -10.37 10.13 11.12
CA ALA A 91 -11.35 10.20 10.03
C ALA A 91 -10.68 10.55 8.70
N THR A 92 -9.78 11.55 8.67
CA THR A 92 -9.04 11.92 7.46
C THR A 92 -8.18 10.77 6.94
N LEU A 93 -7.45 10.06 7.82
CA LEU A 93 -6.66 8.90 7.41
C LEU A 93 -7.53 7.75 6.90
N ALA A 94 -8.71 7.53 7.49
CA ALA A 94 -9.66 6.53 7.00
C ALA A 94 -10.18 6.86 5.59
N GLU A 95 -10.43 8.14 5.29
CA GLU A 95 -10.80 8.58 3.93
C GLU A 95 -9.66 8.34 2.93
N LEU A 96 -8.42 8.63 3.30
CA LEU A 96 -7.26 8.35 2.46
C LEU A 96 -7.09 6.84 2.23
N GLN A 97 -7.31 6.02 3.24
CA GLN A 97 -7.28 4.57 3.11
C GLN A 97 -8.36 4.07 2.14
N VAL A 98 -9.58 4.56 2.25
CA VAL A 98 -10.67 4.23 1.32
C VAL A 98 -10.29 4.58 -0.12
N ARG A 99 -9.70 5.77 -0.34
CA ARG A 99 -9.20 6.18 -1.67
C ARG A 99 -8.08 5.26 -2.18
N TYR A 100 -7.15 4.90 -1.32
CA TYR A 100 -6.07 3.97 -1.64
C TYR A 100 -6.61 2.60 -2.08
N GLU A 101 -7.56 2.05 -1.33
CA GLU A 101 -8.15 0.75 -1.59
C GLU A 101 -9.10 0.74 -2.81
N ALA A 102 -9.75 1.87 -3.12
CA ALA A 102 -10.71 1.98 -4.21
C ALA A 102 -10.11 1.66 -5.59
N VAL A 103 -8.81 1.92 -5.77
CA VAL A 103 -8.08 1.65 -7.03
C VAL A 103 -7.98 0.15 -7.33
N TRP A 104 -7.97 -0.69 -6.30
CA TRP A 104 -7.89 -2.15 -6.44
C TRP A 104 -9.20 -2.79 -6.91
N THR A 105 -10.33 -2.20 -6.54
CA THR A 105 -11.65 -2.80 -6.79
C THR A 105 -11.94 -3.07 -8.28
N PRO A 106 -11.74 -2.12 -9.23
CA PRO A 106 -12.00 -2.39 -10.64
C PRO A 106 -11.06 -3.43 -11.25
N VAL A 107 -9.81 -3.49 -10.79
CA VAL A 107 -8.84 -4.50 -11.23
C VAL A 107 -9.27 -5.90 -10.75
N LEU A 108 -9.61 -6.01 -9.47
CA LEU A 108 -10.08 -7.27 -8.88
C LEU A 108 -11.42 -7.72 -9.49
N GLN A 109 -12.30 -6.78 -9.84
CA GLN A 109 -13.56 -7.10 -10.54
C GLN A 109 -13.28 -7.69 -11.92
N ALA A 110 -12.41 -7.08 -12.72
CA ALA A 110 -12.04 -7.59 -14.02
C ALA A 110 -11.39 -8.99 -13.95
N LEU A 111 -10.54 -9.22 -12.95
CA LEU A 111 -9.95 -10.54 -12.69
C LEU A 111 -10.97 -11.58 -12.25
N HIS A 112 -11.97 -11.18 -11.46
CA HIS A 112 -13.08 -12.05 -11.06
C HIS A 112 -13.95 -12.42 -12.27
N ASP A 113 -14.30 -11.44 -13.10
CA ASP A 113 -15.14 -11.63 -14.27
C ASP A 113 -14.47 -12.52 -15.34
N SER A 114 -13.14 -12.48 -15.42
CA SER A 114 -12.34 -13.37 -16.29
C SER A 114 -12.04 -14.74 -15.67
N GLY A 115 -12.51 -15.04 -14.45
CA GLY A 115 -12.29 -16.29 -13.77
C GLY A 115 -10.90 -16.49 -13.17
N GLN A 116 -10.01 -15.49 -13.26
CA GLN A 116 -8.67 -15.55 -12.67
C GLN A 116 -8.69 -15.34 -11.15
N LEU A 117 -9.68 -14.61 -10.62
CA LEU A 117 -9.91 -14.43 -9.19
C LEU A 117 -11.17 -15.19 -8.78
N GLN A 118 -11.05 -16.17 -7.88
CA GLN A 118 -12.15 -17.07 -7.55
C GLN A 118 -13.04 -16.57 -6.41
N ALA A 119 -12.45 -15.88 -5.44
CA ALA A 119 -13.17 -15.40 -4.28
C ALA A 119 -13.87 -14.06 -4.55
N PRO A 120 -14.94 -13.71 -3.80
CA PRO A 120 -15.63 -12.44 -3.94
C PRO A 120 -14.67 -11.24 -3.80
N VAL A 121 -14.83 -10.25 -4.67
CA VAL A 121 -13.93 -9.09 -4.81
C VAL A 121 -13.63 -8.39 -3.49
N LYS A 122 -14.66 -8.15 -2.65
CA LYS A 122 -14.48 -7.49 -1.35
C LYS A 122 -13.57 -8.29 -0.41
N LEU A 123 -13.78 -9.60 -0.30
CA LEU A 123 -12.96 -10.47 0.56
C LEU A 123 -11.56 -10.62 0.00
N SER A 124 -11.43 -10.78 -1.30
CA SER A 124 -10.13 -10.85 -1.99
C SER A 124 -9.30 -9.60 -1.71
N ARG A 125 -9.90 -8.40 -1.83
CA ARG A 125 -9.19 -7.16 -1.53
C ARG A 125 -8.66 -7.13 -0.10
N LEU A 126 -9.49 -7.47 0.88
CA LEU A 126 -9.08 -7.47 2.29
C LEU A 126 -7.97 -8.49 2.57
N LEU A 127 -8.09 -9.70 2.04
CA LEU A 127 -7.10 -10.76 2.23
C LEU A 127 -5.78 -10.44 1.52
N ILE A 128 -5.84 -9.96 0.29
CA ILE A 128 -4.65 -9.57 -0.49
C ILE A 128 -3.90 -8.45 0.21
N LEU A 129 -4.57 -7.33 0.52
CA LEU A 129 -3.92 -6.21 1.19
C LEU A 129 -3.40 -6.60 2.59
N GLY A 130 -4.13 -7.44 3.33
CA GLY A 130 -3.67 -7.97 4.61
C GLY A 130 -2.39 -8.80 4.47
N ALA A 131 -2.34 -9.70 3.49
CA ALA A 131 -1.14 -10.51 3.22
C ALA A 131 0.05 -9.66 2.75
N LEU A 132 -0.18 -8.71 1.85
CA LEU A 132 0.87 -7.80 1.38
C LEU A 132 1.41 -6.93 2.53
N ASN A 133 0.52 -6.35 3.35
CA ASN A 133 0.93 -5.54 4.51
C ASN A 133 1.77 -6.32 5.52
N TRP A 134 1.50 -7.62 5.71
CA TRP A 134 2.23 -8.46 6.66
C TRP A 134 3.69 -8.67 6.26
N THR A 135 4.07 -8.44 5.00
CA THR A 135 5.46 -8.60 4.53
C THR A 135 6.45 -7.70 5.28
N VAL A 136 6.04 -6.55 5.81
CA VAL A 136 6.91 -5.67 6.62
C VAL A 136 7.46 -6.36 7.87
N GLN A 137 6.84 -7.45 8.33
CA GLN A 137 7.25 -8.17 9.53
C GLN A 137 8.40 -9.15 9.29
N TRP A 138 8.53 -9.67 8.08
CA TRP A 138 9.44 -10.79 7.80
C TRP A 138 10.34 -10.59 6.58
N PHE A 139 10.00 -9.68 5.66
CA PHE A 139 10.78 -9.50 4.46
C PHE A 139 12.04 -8.67 4.73
N ASP A 140 13.19 -9.22 4.37
CA ASP A 140 14.48 -8.55 4.45
C ASP A 140 15.17 -8.59 3.08
N ARG A 141 15.32 -7.41 2.45
CA ARG A 141 15.97 -7.26 1.13
C ARG A 141 17.41 -7.78 1.08
N LYS A 142 18.05 -7.90 2.24
CA LYS A 142 19.45 -8.38 2.34
C LYS A 142 19.56 -9.90 2.35
N LYS A 143 18.45 -10.61 2.54
CA LYS A 143 18.42 -12.06 2.82
C LYS A 143 17.88 -12.92 1.70
N GLY A 144 17.64 -12.38 0.50
CA GLY A 144 17.23 -13.26 -0.58
C GLY A 144 16.39 -12.61 -1.68
N ALA A 145 15.06 -12.75 -1.65
CA ALA A 145 14.20 -12.37 -2.75
C ALA A 145 14.18 -10.86 -3.02
N SER A 146 14.11 -10.50 -4.28
CA SER A 146 13.85 -9.14 -4.75
C SER A 146 12.35 -8.80 -4.61
N VAL A 147 12.01 -7.51 -4.71
CA VAL A 147 10.60 -7.06 -4.75
C VAL A 147 9.88 -7.62 -5.98
N ASP A 148 10.57 -7.81 -7.09
CA ASP A 148 9.99 -8.40 -8.31
C ASP A 148 9.66 -9.88 -8.09
N GLU A 149 10.55 -10.67 -7.49
CA GLU A 149 10.27 -12.06 -7.11
C GLU A 149 9.13 -12.17 -6.11
N LEU A 150 9.05 -11.25 -5.14
CA LEU A 150 7.96 -11.19 -4.18
C LEU A 150 6.62 -10.88 -4.87
N THR A 151 6.64 -9.96 -5.84
CA THR A 151 5.48 -9.62 -6.67
C THR A 151 5.02 -10.82 -7.49
N ASP A 152 5.95 -11.55 -8.11
CA ASP A 152 5.65 -12.76 -8.88
C ASP A 152 5.06 -13.87 -8.01
N ALA A 153 5.58 -14.04 -6.81
CA ALA A 153 5.05 -14.99 -5.85
C ALA A 153 3.62 -14.63 -5.44
N ALA A 154 3.35 -13.35 -5.15
CA ALA A 154 2.01 -12.86 -4.82
C ALA A 154 1.02 -13.07 -5.97
N MET A 155 1.41 -12.77 -7.21
CA MET A 155 0.58 -13.01 -8.38
C MET A 155 0.18 -14.48 -8.52
N ARG A 156 1.14 -15.39 -8.39
CA ARG A 156 0.88 -16.85 -8.47
C ARG A 156 0.02 -17.36 -7.30
N LEU A 157 0.12 -16.73 -6.14
CA LEU A 157 -0.62 -17.13 -4.96
C LEU A 157 -2.10 -16.72 -5.03
N PHE A 158 -2.38 -15.52 -5.54
CA PHE A 158 -3.72 -14.94 -5.52
C PHE A 158 -4.52 -15.18 -6.79
N LEU A 159 -3.85 -15.41 -7.93
CA LEU A 159 -4.51 -15.55 -9.23
C LEU A 159 -4.30 -16.93 -9.82
N ARG A 160 -5.33 -17.43 -10.50
CA ARG A 160 -5.20 -18.57 -11.41
C ARG A 160 -4.64 -18.12 -12.76
N PRO A 161 -3.88 -18.98 -13.45
CA PRO A 161 -3.53 -18.70 -14.84
C PRO A 161 -4.80 -18.52 -15.66
N PRO A 162 -4.75 -17.71 -16.75
CA PRO A 162 -5.86 -17.62 -17.70
C PRO A 162 -6.26 -19.03 -18.14
N THR A 163 -7.54 -19.31 -18.17
CA THR A 163 -8.06 -20.53 -18.81
C THR A 163 -7.92 -20.34 -20.32
N ASP A 164 -7.01 -21.10 -20.92
CA ASP A 164 -6.95 -21.20 -22.39
C ASP A 164 -8.32 -21.69 -22.89
N CYS A 165 -9.02 -20.81 -23.65
CA CYS A 165 -10.22 -21.18 -24.41
C CYS A 165 -9.82 -21.77 -25.74
#